data_a37077e7fbab0fd64eb7b530030f72fb
#
_entry.id   a37077e7fbab0fd64eb7b530030f72fb
#
_cell.length_a   1.000
_cell.length_b   1.000
_cell.length_c   1.000
_cell.angle_alpha   90.00
_cell.angle_beta   90.00
_cell.angle_gamma   90.00
#
_symmetry.space_group_name_H-M   'P 1'
#
loop_
_entity.id
_entity.type
_entity.pdbx_description
1 polymer ?
#
loop_
_entity_poly.entity_id
_entity_poly.type
_entity_poly.pdbx_seq_one_letter_code
_entity_poly.pdbx_strand_id
1 'polypeptide(L)'
;MAEIIKSVISNVLTAFYQPFWFALLLAALFMLAYKAYPSAKDAARRWVEWFKTDSSFRKIFLLAFYTALILFRTLLNRNIWANPLSDVMGKWWLYTPDGKLTTEMIENFLLFMPFTAILFWCFRDKLLGGWVTFFKTLWCAVKTVFLFSFTIEMLQLVLRLGTWQLSDLFYNILGGAVGGIIYFIAYKIKHIKK
;
A
#
# COMPACT_ATOMS: atom_id res chain seq x y z
N MET A 1 -14.92 4.90 23.60
CA MET A 1 -13.49 5.06 23.25
C MET A 1 -12.77 3.70 23.13
N ALA A 2 -12.78 2.86 24.16
CA ALA A 2 -12.12 1.54 24.13
C ALA A 2 -12.63 0.61 23.01
N GLU A 3 -13.92 0.57 22.74
CA GLU A 3 -14.53 -0.23 21.66
C GLU A 3 -14.07 0.22 20.27
N ILE A 4 -13.97 1.54 20.05
CA ILE A 4 -13.46 2.09 18.78
C ILE A 4 -12.01 1.64 18.57
N ILE A 5 -11.16 1.79 19.58
CA ILE A 5 -9.76 1.39 19.51
C ILE A 5 -9.64 -0.12 19.25
N LYS A 6 -10.41 -0.94 19.94
CA LYS A 6 -10.45 -2.39 19.75
C LYS A 6 -10.89 -2.75 18.31
N SER A 7 -11.95 -2.10 17.82
CA SER A 7 -12.43 -2.32 16.45
C SER A 7 -11.38 -1.92 15.40
N VAL A 8 -10.76 -0.75 15.55
CA VAL A 8 -9.69 -0.28 14.64
C VAL A 8 -8.52 -1.27 14.64
N ILE A 9 -8.01 -1.65 15.82
CA ILE A 9 -6.89 -2.59 15.93
C ILE A 9 -7.26 -3.93 15.29
N SER A 10 -8.44 -4.49 15.61
CA SER A 10 -8.90 -5.76 15.06
C SER A 10 -8.99 -5.71 13.53
N ASN A 11 -9.60 -4.66 12.98
CA ASN A 11 -9.80 -4.54 11.53
C ASN A 11 -8.48 -4.31 10.79
N VAL A 12 -7.60 -3.48 11.35
CA VAL A 12 -6.26 -3.26 10.77
C VAL A 12 -5.44 -4.57 10.80
N LEU A 13 -5.41 -5.27 11.92
CA LEU A 13 -4.71 -6.56 12.00
C LEU A 13 -5.30 -7.59 11.02
N THR A 14 -6.63 -7.67 10.92
CA THR A 14 -7.31 -8.55 9.97
C THR A 14 -6.95 -8.20 8.52
N ALA A 15 -6.89 -6.91 8.18
CA ALA A 15 -6.51 -6.45 6.84
C ALA A 15 -5.09 -6.90 6.44
N PHE A 16 -4.18 -7.07 7.39
CA PHE A 16 -2.83 -7.60 7.14
C PHE A 16 -2.77 -9.13 7.20
N TYR A 17 -3.49 -9.75 8.13
CA TYR A 17 -3.41 -11.19 8.36
C TYR A 17 -4.08 -12.01 7.25
N GLN A 18 -5.28 -11.60 6.80
CA GLN A 18 -6.02 -12.35 5.77
C GLN A 18 -5.23 -12.52 4.47
N PRO A 19 -4.62 -11.47 3.88
CA PRO A 19 -3.88 -11.60 2.63
C PRO A 19 -2.44 -12.08 2.79
N PHE A 20 -1.95 -12.29 4.02
CA PHE A 20 -0.52 -12.47 4.29
C PHE A 20 0.13 -13.55 3.42
N TRP A 21 -0.41 -14.77 3.46
CA TRP A 21 0.16 -15.89 2.71
C TRP A 21 0.03 -15.74 1.20
N PHE A 22 -1.10 -15.18 0.75
CA PHE A 22 -1.31 -14.88 -0.66
C PHE A 22 -0.32 -13.81 -1.15
N ALA A 23 -0.17 -12.74 -0.40
CA ALA A 23 0.76 -11.66 -0.73
C ALA A 23 2.22 -12.14 -0.71
N LEU A 24 2.58 -13.00 0.23
CA LEU A 24 3.91 -13.61 0.30
C LEU A 24 4.19 -14.47 -0.95
N LEU A 25 3.25 -15.32 -1.34
CA LEU A 25 3.36 -16.13 -2.54
C LEU A 25 3.46 -15.26 -3.79
N LEU A 26 2.59 -14.25 -3.93
CA LEU A 26 2.59 -13.38 -5.09
C LEU A 26 3.89 -12.55 -5.20
N ALA A 27 4.41 -12.06 -4.07
CA ALA A 27 5.69 -11.39 -4.04
C ALA A 27 6.84 -12.31 -4.42
N ALA A 28 6.84 -13.56 -3.95
CA ALA A 28 7.86 -14.54 -4.32
C ALA A 28 7.81 -14.85 -5.81
N LEU A 29 6.63 -15.04 -6.39
CA LEU A 29 6.43 -15.24 -7.83
C LEU A 29 6.84 -14.02 -8.64
N PHE A 30 6.49 -12.82 -8.20
CA PHE A 30 6.94 -11.58 -8.83
C PHE A 30 8.47 -11.48 -8.87
N MET A 31 9.15 -11.84 -7.80
CA MET A 31 10.62 -11.81 -7.75
C MET A 31 11.26 -12.88 -8.66
N LEU A 32 10.59 -13.99 -8.90
CA LEU A 32 11.01 -14.96 -9.92
C LEU A 32 10.91 -14.39 -11.33
N ALA A 33 9.85 -13.65 -11.63
CA ALA A 33 9.69 -12.95 -12.91
C ALA A 33 10.61 -11.72 -13.05
N TYR A 34 10.89 -11.02 -11.95
CA TYR A 34 11.73 -9.82 -11.92
C TYR A 34 13.19 -10.09 -12.29
N LYS A 35 13.70 -11.26 -11.92
CA LYS A 35 15.05 -11.70 -12.28
C LYS A 35 14.95 -12.83 -13.30
N ALA A 36 15.56 -12.67 -14.47
CA ALA A 36 15.65 -13.75 -15.46
C ALA A 36 16.53 -14.89 -14.91
N TYR A 37 15.98 -16.09 -14.85
CA TYR A 37 16.69 -17.29 -14.41
C TYR A 37 16.99 -18.20 -15.61
N PRO A 38 18.21 -18.74 -15.70
CA PRO A 38 18.57 -19.63 -16.80
C PRO A 38 17.86 -20.99 -16.74
N SER A 39 17.49 -21.44 -15.55
CA SER A 39 16.68 -22.65 -15.36
C SER A 39 15.82 -22.58 -14.09
N ALA A 40 14.70 -23.32 -14.08
CA ALA A 40 13.81 -23.38 -12.92
C ALA A 40 14.48 -24.06 -11.70
N LYS A 41 15.39 -25.02 -11.92
CA LYS A 41 16.14 -25.69 -10.82
C LYS A 41 17.04 -24.72 -10.08
N ASP A 42 17.67 -23.77 -10.80
CA ASP A 42 18.55 -22.78 -10.20
C ASP A 42 17.77 -21.61 -9.60
N ALA A 43 16.53 -21.42 -10.00
CA ALA A 43 15.72 -20.27 -9.58
C ALA A 43 15.58 -20.20 -8.05
N ALA A 44 15.19 -21.28 -7.39
CA ALA A 44 14.99 -21.30 -5.93
C ALA A 44 16.30 -21.07 -5.16
N ARG A 45 17.41 -21.69 -5.60
CA ARG A 45 18.72 -21.53 -4.98
C ARG A 45 19.21 -20.09 -5.09
N ARG A 46 19.15 -19.51 -6.30
CA ARG A 46 19.56 -18.12 -6.55
C ARG A 46 18.65 -17.12 -5.87
N TRP A 47 17.34 -17.41 -5.78
CA TRP A 47 16.40 -16.57 -5.06
C TRP A 47 16.81 -16.43 -3.58
N VAL A 48 17.11 -17.55 -2.91
CA VAL A 48 17.57 -17.56 -1.52
C VAL A 48 18.91 -16.83 -1.37
N GLU A 49 19.82 -17.04 -2.31
CA GLU A 49 21.13 -16.36 -2.32
C GLU A 49 20.96 -14.85 -2.45
N TRP A 50 20.17 -14.36 -3.42
CA TRP A 50 19.92 -12.92 -3.57
C TRP A 50 19.15 -12.33 -2.39
N PHE A 51 18.23 -13.06 -1.81
CA PHE A 51 17.55 -12.61 -0.60
C PHE A 51 18.53 -12.39 0.57
N LYS A 52 19.58 -13.23 0.67
CA LYS A 52 20.62 -13.11 1.71
C LYS A 52 21.61 -12.00 1.39
N THR A 53 22.02 -11.85 0.15
CA THR A 53 23.16 -11.01 -0.25
C THR A 53 22.76 -9.65 -0.83
N ASP A 54 21.66 -9.57 -1.59
CA ASP A 54 21.26 -8.35 -2.30
C ASP A 54 20.22 -7.54 -1.50
N SER A 55 20.67 -6.38 -0.99
CA SER A 55 19.78 -5.45 -0.27
C SER A 55 18.66 -4.89 -1.16
N SER A 56 18.95 -4.67 -2.45
CA SER A 56 17.95 -4.15 -3.39
C SER A 56 16.88 -5.20 -3.65
N PHE A 57 17.25 -6.47 -3.73
CA PHE A 57 16.31 -7.57 -3.86
C PHE A 57 15.34 -7.63 -2.68
N ARG A 58 15.83 -7.53 -1.43
CA ARG A 58 14.97 -7.50 -0.22
C ARG A 58 14.01 -6.32 -0.21
N LYS A 59 14.48 -5.12 -0.61
CA LYS A 59 13.62 -3.93 -0.67
C LYS A 59 12.49 -4.10 -1.69
N ILE A 60 12.80 -4.57 -2.88
CA ILE A 60 11.82 -4.80 -3.95
C ILE A 60 10.85 -5.92 -3.55
N PHE A 61 11.34 -6.99 -2.91
CA PHE A 61 10.49 -8.04 -2.37
C PHE A 61 9.49 -7.49 -1.33
N LEU A 62 9.95 -6.65 -0.39
CA LEU A 62 9.08 -6.03 0.61
C LEU A 62 8.04 -5.12 -0.04
N LEU A 63 8.43 -4.36 -1.06
CA LEU A 63 7.49 -3.51 -1.81
C LEU A 63 6.47 -4.35 -2.57
N ALA A 64 6.89 -5.41 -3.25
CA ALA A 64 6.01 -6.32 -3.96
C ALA A 64 5.03 -7.01 -3.00
N PHE A 65 5.50 -7.49 -1.85
CA PHE A 65 4.68 -8.07 -0.80
C PHE A 65 3.62 -7.06 -0.30
N TYR A 66 4.05 -5.84 0.02
CA TYR A 66 3.14 -4.82 0.51
C TYR A 66 2.13 -4.36 -0.55
N THR A 67 2.56 -4.24 -1.80
CA THR A 67 1.65 -3.97 -2.93
C THR A 67 0.62 -5.08 -3.10
N ALA A 68 1.04 -6.34 -2.97
CA ALA A 68 0.12 -7.48 -3.04
C ALA A 68 -0.91 -7.47 -1.88
N LEU A 69 -0.51 -7.06 -0.67
CA LEU A 69 -1.46 -6.85 0.44
C LEU A 69 -2.52 -5.81 0.08
N ILE A 70 -2.11 -4.65 -0.46
CA ILE A 70 -3.04 -3.61 -0.89
C ILE A 70 -4.00 -4.15 -1.95
N LEU A 71 -3.49 -4.75 -3.01
CA LEU A 71 -4.31 -5.27 -4.12
C LEU A 71 -5.27 -6.37 -3.68
N PHE A 72 -4.85 -7.25 -2.78
CA PHE A 72 -5.75 -8.25 -2.21
C PHE A 72 -6.90 -7.58 -1.45
N ARG A 73 -6.57 -6.65 -0.54
CA ARG A 73 -7.57 -5.96 0.28
C ARG A 73 -8.55 -5.14 -0.55
N THR A 74 -8.05 -4.48 -1.59
CA THR A 74 -8.85 -3.54 -2.39
C THR A 74 -9.55 -4.19 -3.56
N LEU A 75 -9.00 -5.23 -4.18
CA LEU A 75 -9.57 -5.86 -5.37
C LEU A 75 -10.08 -7.29 -5.12
N LEU A 76 -9.27 -8.15 -4.47
CA LEU A 76 -9.60 -9.57 -4.40
C LEU A 76 -10.54 -9.93 -3.24
N ASN A 77 -10.50 -9.15 -2.14
CA ASN A 77 -11.38 -9.35 -0.99
C ASN A 77 -12.60 -8.41 -1.05
N ARG A 78 -13.21 -8.30 -2.23
CA ARG A 78 -14.41 -7.49 -2.45
C ARG A 78 -15.51 -8.32 -3.11
N ASN A 79 -16.74 -8.06 -2.72
CA ASN A 79 -17.91 -8.67 -3.35
C ASN A 79 -18.26 -7.95 -4.66
N ILE A 80 -18.84 -8.70 -5.60
CA ILE A 80 -19.41 -8.11 -6.82
C ILE A 80 -20.63 -7.28 -6.42
N TRP A 81 -20.70 -6.05 -6.92
CA TRP A 81 -21.74 -5.09 -6.58
C TRP A 81 -22.56 -4.71 -7.82
N ALA A 82 -23.88 -4.75 -7.71
CA ALA A 82 -24.77 -4.46 -8.84
C ALA A 82 -24.69 -3.00 -9.29
N ASN A 83 -24.54 -2.08 -8.35
CA ASN A 83 -24.42 -0.64 -8.62
C ASN A 83 -23.17 -0.04 -7.93
N PRO A 84 -22.01 -0.05 -8.61
CA PRO A 84 -20.76 0.44 -8.03
C PRO A 84 -20.75 1.96 -7.78
N LEU A 85 -21.68 2.72 -8.33
CA LEU A 85 -21.82 4.17 -8.11
C LEU A 85 -22.89 4.51 -7.07
N SER A 86 -23.36 3.55 -6.28
CA SER A 86 -24.43 3.80 -5.27
C SER A 86 -23.98 4.65 -4.08
N ASP A 87 -22.67 4.73 -3.80
CA ASP A 87 -22.11 5.49 -2.67
C ASP A 87 -20.81 6.22 -3.08
N VAL A 88 -20.92 7.14 -4.05
CA VAL A 88 -19.75 7.88 -4.60
C VAL A 88 -19.05 8.74 -3.56
N MET A 89 -19.78 9.31 -2.62
CA MET A 89 -19.17 10.14 -1.57
C MET A 89 -18.40 9.29 -0.56
N GLY A 90 -18.88 8.09 -0.26
CA GLY A 90 -18.27 7.18 0.68
C GLY A 90 -18.41 7.63 2.15
N LYS A 91 -17.58 7.06 3.02
CA LYS A 91 -17.67 7.24 4.47
C LYS A 91 -16.57 8.17 4.99
N TRP A 92 -16.98 9.37 5.40
CA TRP A 92 -16.05 10.41 5.89
C TRP A 92 -15.87 10.42 7.41
N TRP A 93 -16.73 9.69 8.16
CA TRP A 93 -16.77 9.71 9.61
C TRP A 93 -16.73 8.30 10.18
N LEU A 94 -16.39 8.21 11.49
CA LEU A 94 -16.38 6.94 12.22
C LEU A 94 -17.75 6.31 12.39
N TYR A 95 -18.81 7.11 12.25
CA TYR A 95 -20.18 6.63 12.34
C TYR A 95 -20.92 6.93 11.05
N THR A 96 -21.63 5.93 10.55
CA THR A 96 -22.57 6.09 9.44
C THR A 96 -23.82 6.84 9.90
N PRO A 97 -24.64 7.40 9.00
CA PRO A 97 -25.88 8.12 9.39
C PRO A 97 -26.85 7.27 10.23
N ASP A 98 -26.82 5.95 10.08
CA ASP A 98 -27.58 4.97 10.85
C ASP A 98 -26.89 4.57 12.18
N GLY A 99 -25.84 5.27 12.59
CA GLY A 99 -25.17 5.11 13.89
C GLY A 99 -24.22 3.92 14.00
N LYS A 100 -23.91 3.22 12.90
CA LYS A 100 -22.97 2.09 12.89
C LYS A 100 -21.53 2.59 12.83
N LEU A 101 -20.64 1.96 13.62
CA LEU A 101 -19.21 2.23 13.58
C LEU A 101 -18.61 1.70 12.29
N THR A 102 -17.83 2.53 11.58
CA THR A 102 -17.01 2.15 10.44
C THR A 102 -15.58 2.60 10.65
N THR A 103 -14.63 1.77 10.25
CA THR A 103 -13.18 2.03 10.37
C THR A 103 -12.49 2.17 9.01
N GLU A 104 -13.26 2.16 7.92
CA GLU A 104 -12.76 2.16 6.54
C GLU A 104 -11.77 3.29 6.27
N MET A 105 -12.08 4.51 6.73
CA MET A 105 -11.19 5.67 6.55
C MET A 105 -9.82 5.48 7.23
N ILE A 106 -9.80 4.88 8.44
CA ILE A 106 -8.56 4.63 9.17
C ILE A 106 -7.78 3.50 8.51
N GLU A 107 -8.47 2.45 8.06
CA GLU A 107 -7.85 1.32 7.36
C GLU A 107 -7.19 1.78 6.07
N ASN A 108 -7.87 2.58 5.25
CA ASN A 108 -7.34 3.14 4.02
C ASN A 108 -6.12 4.04 4.29
N PHE A 109 -6.21 4.93 5.26
CA PHE A 109 -5.09 5.77 5.68
C PHE A 109 -3.87 4.94 6.11
N LEU A 110 -4.05 3.98 7.01
CA LEU A 110 -2.96 3.15 7.54
C LEU A 110 -2.38 2.20 6.47
N LEU A 111 -3.19 1.78 5.50
CA LEU A 111 -2.75 0.89 4.42
C LEU A 111 -1.75 1.57 3.48
N PHE A 112 -1.95 2.85 3.16
CA PHE A 112 -1.09 3.57 2.22
C PHE A 112 0.11 4.28 2.86
N MET A 113 0.11 4.46 4.16
CA MET A 113 1.20 5.12 4.88
C MET A 113 2.53 4.33 4.79
N PRO A 114 2.62 3.02 5.12
CA PRO A 114 3.85 2.26 4.94
C PRO A 114 4.22 2.05 3.47
N PHE A 115 3.23 1.93 2.58
CA PHE A 115 3.47 1.76 1.15
C PHE A 115 4.38 2.84 0.59
N THR A 116 4.05 4.11 0.84
CA THR A 116 4.83 5.23 0.32
C THR A 116 6.23 5.29 0.92
N ALA A 117 6.37 5.01 2.22
CA ALA A 117 7.67 4.97 2.87
C ALA A 117 8.57 3.87 2.27
N ILE A 118 8.03 2.67 2.05
CA ILE A 118 8.75 1.55 1.41
C ILE A 118 9.10 1.88 -0.04
N LEU A 119 8.17 2.46 -0.79
CA LEU A 119 8.38 2.84 -2.18
C LEU A 119 9.55 3.83 -2.33
N PHE A 120 9.61 4.86 -1.49
CA PHE A 120 10.72 5.81 -1.50
C PHE A 120 12.03 5.19 -1.02
N TRP A 121 11.97 4.25 -0.08
CA TRP A 121 13.15 3.50 0.32
C TRP A 121 13.71 2.63 -0.81
N CYS A 122 12.86 2.08 -1.67
CA CYS A 122 13.25 1.28 -2.83
C CYS A 122 13.76 2.14 -4.00
N PHE A 123 13.04 3.21 -4.32
CA PHE A 123 13.21 3.96 -5.57
C PHE A 123 13.51 5.44 -5.37
N ARG A 124 14.17 5.80 -4.25
CA ARG A 124 14.52 7.20 -3.93
C ARG A 124 15.09 7.96 -5.11
N ASP A 125 16.15 7.41 -5.70
CA ASP A 125 16.93 8.11 -6.73
C ASP A 125 16.14 8.31 -8.03
N LYS A 126 15.23 7.37 -8.33
CA LYS A 126 14.33 7.47 -9.50
C LYS A 126 13.17 8.45 -9.27
N LEU A 127 12.61 8.47 -8.06
CA LEU A 127 11.42 9.27 -7.74
C LEU A 127 11.75 10.67 -7.24
N LEU A 128 12.78 10.79 -6.40
CA LEU A 128 13.16 12.04 -5.76
C LEU A 128 14.44 12.67 -6.35
N GLY A 129 15.23 11.89 -7.11
CA GLY A 129 16.51 12.34 -7.66
C GLY A 129 17.55 12.65 -6.57
N GLY A 130 18.58 13.45 -6.90
CA GLY A 130 19.68 13.73 -5.98
C GLY A 130 19.32 14.62 -4.77
N TRP A 131 18.25 15.41 -4.87
CA TRP A 131 17.86 16.38 -3.83
C TRP A 131 16.54 15.98 -3.19
N VAL A 132 16.59 15.54 -1.93
CA VAL A 132 15.42 15.19 -1.13
C VAL A 132 15.00 16.41 -0.30
N THR A 133 13.97 17.11 -0.76
CA THR A 133 13.35 18.25 -0.04
C THR A 133 11.96 17.87 0.45
N PHE A 134 11.45 18.55 1.47
CA PHE A 134 10.14 18.28 2.06
C PHE A 134 9.02 18.36 1.00
N PHE A 135 8.92 19.49 0.31
CA PHE A 135 7.85 19.72 -0.68
C PHE A 135 7.93 18.75 -1.86
N LYS A 136 9.12 18.44 -2.36
CA LYS A 136 9.29 17.46 -3.44
C LYS A 136 8.86 16.06 -2.99
N THR A 137 9.25 15.65 -1.78
CA THR A 137 8.87 14.35 -1.24
C THR A 137 7.37 14.26 -1.02
N LEU A 138 6.76 15.30 -0.44
CA LEU A 138 5.31 15.36 -0.22
C LEU A 138 4.54 15.32 -1.54
N TRP A 139 4.94 16.15 -2.52
CA TRP A 139 4.29 16.18 -3.83
C TRP A 139 4.40 14.85 -4.57
N CYS A 140 5.58 14.24 -4.56
CA CYS A 140 5.81 12.93 -5.16
C CYS A 140 4.96 11.84 -4.48
N ALA A 141 4.83 11.87 -3.14
CA ALA A 141 3.99 10.95 -2.38
C ALA A 141 2.52 11.09 -2.79
N VAL A 142 1.99 12.31 -2.76
CA VAL A 142 0.59 12.61 -3.14
C VAL A 142 0.32 12.16 -4.57
N LYS A 143 1.16 12.56 -5.53
CA LYS A 143 1.00 12.20 -6.95
C LYS A 143 1.02 10.69 -7.16
N THR A 144 1.97 9.98 -6.56
CA THR A 144 2.13 8.54 -6.76
C THR A 144 0.96 7.77 -6.15
N VAL A 145 0.56 8.13 -4.93
CA VAL A 145 -0.57 7.45 -4.28
C VAL A 145 -1.89 7.81 -4.95
N PHE A 146 -2.08 9.06 -5.38
CA PHE A 146 -3.24 9.43 -6.18
C PHE A 146 -3.37 8.54 -7.43
N LEU A 147 -2.31 8.42 -8.23
CA LEU A 147 -2.34 7.61 -9.44
C LEU A 147 -2.61 6.13 -9.14
N PHE A 148 -1.97 5.59 -8.12
CA PHE A 148 -2.13 4.19 -7.74
C PHE A 148 -3.54 3.91 -7.18
N SER A 149 -4.01 4.73 -6.23
CA SER A 149 -5.33 4.59 -5.64
C SER A 149 -6.44 4.83 -6.67
N PHE A 150 -6.30 5.86 -7.52
CA PHE A 150 -7.25 6.13 -8.61
C PHE A 150 -7.33 4.95 -9.59
N THR A 151 -6.20 4.31 -9.90
CA THR A 151 -6.19 3.10 -10.74
C THR A 151 -6.96 1.95 -10.07
N ILE A 152 -6.77 1.76 -8.76
CA ILE A 152 -7.52 0.76 -7.99
C ILE A 152 -9.02 1.05 -8.05
N GLU A 153 -9.43 2.29 -7.77
CA GLU A 153 -10.84 2.71 -7.81
C GLU A 153 -11.46 2.52 -9.20
N MET A 154 -10.71 2.82 -10.27
CA MET A 154 -11.16 2.56 -11.64
C MET A 154 -11.31 1.07 -11.92
N LEU A 155 -10.39 0.24 -11.45
CA LEU A 155 -10.51 -1.21 -11.58
C LEU A 155 -11.70 -1.76 -10.80
N GLN A 156 -11.96 -1.26 -9.59
CA GLN A 156 -13.15 -1.62 -8.81
C GLN A 156 -14.44 -1.27 -9.57
N LEU A 157 -14.50 -0.07 -10.15
CA LEU A 157 -15.64 0.37 -10.94
C LEU A 157 -15.88 -0.53 -12.16
N VAL A 158 -14.84 -0.79 -12.95
CA VAL A 158 -14.93 -1.59 -14.19
C VAL A 158 -15.28 -3.06 -13.87
N LEU A 159 -14.65 -3.62 -12.84
CA LEU A 159 -14.86 -5.02 -12.42
C LEU A 159 -16.05 -5.19 -11.48
N ARG A 160 -16.74 -4.10 -11.12
CA ARG A 160 -17.86 -4.08 -10.15
C ARG A 160 -17.51 -4.67 -8.79
N LEU A 161 -16.28 -4.40 -8.30
CA LEU A 161 -15.76 -4.90 -7.03
C LEU A 161 -15.98 -3.87 -5.91
N GLY A 162 -17.18 -3.87 -5.32
CA GLY A 162 -17.57 -2.89 -4.31
C GLY A 162 -18.13 -1.60 -4.91
N THR A 163 -18.08 -0.51 -4.14
CA THR A 163 -18.51 0.83 -4.54
C THR A 163 -17.29 1.72 -4.75
N TRP A 164 -17.31 2.51 -5.83
CA TRP A 164 -16.33 3.57 -6.06
C TRP A 164 -16.56 4.71 -5.07
N GLN A 165 -15.54 5.10 -4.30
CA GLN A 165 -15.71 6.05 -3.21
C GLN A 165 -14.61 7.13 -3.21
N LEU A 166 -15.05 8.39 -3.18
CA LEU A 166 -14.15 9.55 -3.09
C LEU A 166 -13.41 9.60 -1.72
N SER A 167 -14.08 9.16 -0.66
CA SER A 167 -13.47 9.07 0.68
C SER A 167 -12.27 8.13 0.69
N ASP A 168 -12.36 6.98 0.01
CA ASP A 168 -11.27 6.00 -0.07
C ASP A 168 -10.05 6.62 -0.77
N LEU A 169 -10.28 7.27 -1.91
CA LEU A 169 -9.22 7.97 -2.63
C LEU A 169 -8.54 9.04 -1.74
N PHE A 170 -9.34 9.82 -1.01
CA PHE A 170 -8.83 10.88 -0.13
C PHE A 170 -7.97 10.32 1.02
N TYR A 171 -8.47 9.32 1.75
CA TYR A 171 -7.75 8.74 2.89
C TYR A 171 -6.52 7.96 2.47
N ASN A 172 -6.54 7.31 1.30
CA ASN A 172 -5.37 6.68 0.70
C ASN A 172 -4.28 7.71 0.41
N ILE A 173 -4.63 8.85 -0.21
CA ILE A 173 -3.70 9.94 -0.50
C ILE A 173 -3.14 10.56 0.79
N LEU A 174 -3.98 10.78 1.79
CA LEU A 174 -3.57 11.32 3.08
C LEU A 174 -2.58 10.38 3.78
N GLY A 175 -2.87 9.08 3.80
CA GLY A 175 -1.96 8.06 4.32
C GLY A 175 -0.63 8.07 3.58
N GLY A 176 -0.67 8.12 2.25
CA GLY A 176 0.53 8.21 1.42
C GLY A 176 1.36 9.46 1.67
N ALA A 177 0.71 10.61 1.86
CA ALA A 177 1.38 11.88 2.20
C ALA A 177 2.13 11.76 3.54
N VAL A 178 1.47 11.21 4.57
CA VAL A 178 2.11 10.96 5.88
C VAL A 178 3.25 9.97 5.76
N GLY A 179 3.11 8.90 4.98
CA GLY A 179 4.20 7.96 4.67
C GLY A 179 5.41 8.64 4.03
N GLY A 180 5.17 9.59 3.11
CA GLY A 180 6.20 10.43 2.51
C GLY A 180 6.91 11.33 3.54
N ILE A 181 6.17 11.92 4.47
CA ILE A 181 6.72 12.73 5.56
C ILE A 181 7.59 11.87 6.49
N ILE A 182 7.10 10.69 6.89
CA ILE A 182 7.87 9.75 7.72
C ILE A 182 9.18 9.38 7.02
N TYR A 183 9.13 9.06 5.73
CA TYR A 183 10.33 8.78 4.95
C TYR A 183 11.29 9.97 4.94
N PHE A 184 10.80 11.18 4.71
CA PHE A 184 11.62 12.41 4.70
C PHE A 184 12.33 12.63 6.04
N ILE A 185 11.63 12.48 7.16
CA ILE A 185 12.18 12.61 8.50
C ILE A 185 13.28 11.56 8.72
N ALA A 186 13.00 10.30 8.44
CA ALA A 186 13.96 9.19 8.56
C ALA A 186 15.21 9.43 7.70
N TYR A 187 15.02 9.92 6.47
CA TYR A 187 16.11 10.28 5.57
C TYR A 187 16.99 11.40 6.16
N LYS A 188 16.39 12.47 6.67
CA LYS A 188 17.13 13.59 7.28
C LYS A 188 17.93 13.16 8.51
N ILE A 189 17.31 12.41 9.43
CA ILE A 189 17.99 11.89 10.63
C ILE A 189 19.23 11.06 10.24
N LYS A 190 19.11 10.22 9.22
CA LYS A 190 20.23 9.38 8.74
C LYS A 190 21.37 10.21 8.13
N HIS A 191 21.09 11.39 7.55
CA HIS A 191 22.08 12.21 6.84
C HIS A 191 22.62 13.37 7.68
N ILE A 192 22.01 13.69 8.84
CA ILE A 192 22.57 14.63 9.84
C ILE A 192 23.71 13.97 10.61
N LYS A 193 23.68 12.62 10.76
CA LYS A 193 24.71 11.86 11.50
C LYS A 193 25.96 11.51 10.68
N LYS A 194 26.04 11.99 9.45
CA LYS A 194 27.22 11.88 8.59
C LYS A 194 27.86 13.23 8.33
#